data_3b3a9700f29c0cbd8790eaef69be2569
#
_entry.id   3b3a9700f29c0cbd8790eaef69be2569
#
_cell.length_a   1.000
_cell.length_b   1.000
_cell.length_c   1.000
_cell.angle_alpha   90.00
_cell.angle_beta   90.00
_cell.angle_gamma   90.00
#
_symmetry.space_group_name_H-M   'P 1'
#
loop_
_entity.id
_entity.type
_entity.pdbx_description
1 polymer ?
#
loop_
_entity_poly.entity_id
_entity_poly.type
_entity_poly.pdbx_seq_one_letter_code
_entity_poly.pdbx_strand_id
1 'polypeptide(L)'
;MKIAFDAKRFFHNTSGLGNYSRDLVRILAEYSPEDEFVLLAEKQSQRGKDILSLPNVSYASVSKGMLARQLKMGVDAQNLGADIFHGLSGELPLKWNGKPIKKIVTIHDLIFVRYPELYSFFDRKIHFWKFKKAAEMADLVIAISEQTKRDIIEFLKIPEEKIRVVYQGCHQAFKEKYTDEQLKEIKQKFGLPDRFLLNVGTIEERKNLLSVVKALQGTDIPLVVVGKKTKYFQKIEQELAGNKLKALFLENVSMQELAGIYRLAEIFIYPSLFEGFGIPVIEALFSETPVITSNTSCLPEAGGEYSLYVSPLDVEDIRFKIKQLWDNPEECRFRAEKGLAFVQKFTDEQIFRDLMKVYNELGS
;
A
#
# COMPACT_ATOMS: atom_id res chain seq x y z
N MET A 1 -24.73 10.30 -3.69
CA MET A 1 -24.53 9.17 -4.66
C MET A 1 -24.60 7.86 -3.90
N LYS A 2 -24.96 6.77 -4.60
CA LYS A 2 -24.89 5.41 -4.06
C LYS A 2 -23.77 4.64 -4.76
N ILE A 3 -22.72 4.25 -4.01
CA ILE A 3 -21.53 3.61 -4.56
C ILE A 3 -21.45 2.18 -4.05
N ALA A 4 -21.39 1.21 -4.94
CA ALA A 4 -21.23 -0.21 -4.63
C ALA A 4 -19.78 -0.66 -4.84
N PHE A 5 -19.23 -1.40 -3.89
CA PHE A 5 -17.85 -1.91 -3.93
C PHE A 5 -17.80 -3.44 -3.99
N ASP A 6 -16.86 -3.97 -4.76
CA ASP A 6 -16.43 -5.35 -4.58
C ASP A 6 -15.64 -5.48 -3.28
N ALA A 7 -16.30 -5.92 -2.23
CA ALA A 7 -15.75 -5.96 -0.87
C ALA A 7 -15.06 -7.29 -0.51
N LYS A 8 -14.76 -8.16 -1.48
CA LYS A 8 -14.04 -9.42 -1.18
C LYS A 8 -12.71 -9.17 -0.47
N ARG A 9 -11.92 -8.19 -0.95
CA ARG A 9 -10.63 -7.84 -0.33
C ARG A 9 -10.80 -7.12 0.99
N PHE A 10 -11.82 -6.28 1.10
CA PHE A 10 -12.18 -5.59 2.34
C PHE A 10 -12.36 -6.58 3.51
N PHE A 11 -13.12 -7.64 3.32
CA PHE A 11 -13.42 -8.62 4.37
C PHE A 11 -12.34 -9.69 4.57
N HIS A 12 -11.69 -10.15 3.51
CA HIS A 12 -10.91 -11.40 3.55
C HIS A 12 -9.41 -11.24 3.30
N ASN A 13 -8.93 -10.03 3.01
CA ASN A 13 -7.51 -9.81 2.77
C ASN A 13 -6.84 -9.08 3.94
N THR A 14 -5.67 -9.59 4.37
CA THR A 14 -4.87 -9.06 5.49
C THR A 14 -3.67 -8.24 5.05
N SER A 15 -3.41 -8.16 3.75
CA SER A 15 -2.29 -7.42 3.16
C SER A 15 -2.71 -6.04 2.66
N GLY A 16 -1.83 -5.34 1.97
CA GLY A 16 -2.02 -3.99 1.44
C GLY A 16 -3.35 -3.77 0.70
N LEU A 17 -3.81 -4.74 -0.13
CA LEU A 17 -5.09 -4.63 -0.85
C LEU A 17 -6.30 -4.58 0.08
N GLY A 18 -6.26 -5.30 1.19
CA GLY A 18 -7.32 -5.27 2.20
C GLY A 18 -7.31 -3.97 2.98
N ASN A 19 -6.12 -3.49 3.36
CA ASN A 19 -5.95 -2.21 4.05
C ASN A 19 -6.43 -1.06 3.17
N TYR A 20 -6.00 -1.01 1.91
CA TYR A 20 -6.50 -0.04 0.93
C TYR A 20 -8.02 -0.04 0.84
N SER A 21 -8.64 -1.23 0.70
CA SER A 21 -10.09 -1.33 0.56
C SER A 21 -10.84 -0.80 1.79
N ARG A 22 -10.33 -1.06 2.98
CA ARG A 22 -10.89 -0.55 4.24
C ARG A 22 -10.68 0.95 4.40
N ASP A 23 -9.47 1.43 4.17
CA ASP A 23 -9.14 2.86 4.28
C ASP A 23 -9.96 3.70 3.29
N LEU A 24 -10.07 3.26 2.03
CA LEU A 24 -10.84 3.97 1.02
C LEU A 24 -12.32 4.11 1.42
N VAL A 25 -12.95 3.01 1.87
CA VAL A 25 -14.35 3.04 2.29
C VAL A 25 -14.52 3.90 3.56
N ARG A 26 -13.61 3.80 4.53
CA ARG A 26 -13.62 4.63 5.74
C ARG A 26 -13.55 6.11 5.38
N ILE A 27 -12.56 6.50 4.58
CA ILE A 27 -12.35 7.88 4.14
C ILE A 27 -13.61 8.43 3.46
N LEU A 28 -14.17 7.69 2.52
CA LEU A 28 -15.39 8.11 1.82
C LEU A 28 -16.57 8.27 2.79
N ALA A 29 -16.76 7.31 3.68
CA ALA A 29 -17.87 7.33 4.62
C ALA A 29 -17.78 8.46 5.67
N GLU A 30 -16.56 8.76 6.14
CA GLU A 30 -16.33 9.82 7.13
C GLU A 30 -16.44 11.23 6.51
N TYR A 31 -15.97 11.41 5.26
CA TYR A 31 -15.91 12.72 4.61
C TYR A 31 -17.13 13.05 3.72
N SER A 32 -17.99 12.05 3.42
CA SER A 32 -19.23 12.24 2.63
C SER A 32 -20.39 11.52 3.30
N PRO A 33 -20.90 12.03 4.42
CA PRO A 33 -21.98 11.39 5.18
C PRO A 33 -23.32 11.36 4.41
N GLU A 34 -23.47 12.18 3.38
CA GLU A 34 -24.65 12.22 2.50
C GLU A 34 -24.66 11.14 1.41
N ASP A 35 -23.52 10.50 1.15
CA ASP A 35 -23.41 9.43 0.17
C ASP A 35 -23.60 8.05 0.81
N GLU A 36 -24.13 7.09 0.05
CA GLU A 36 -24.35 5.71 0.50
C GLU A 36 -23.28 4.77 -0.05
N PHE A 37 -22.67 3.96 0.82
CA PHE A 37 -21.63 3.00 0.46
C PHE A 37 -22.09 1.57 0.72
N VAL A 38 -22.14 0.74 -0.34
CA VAL A 38 -22.63 -0.64 -0.26
C VAL A 38 -21.49 -1.62 -0.50
N LEU A 39 -21.20 -2.43 0.49
CA LEU A 39 -20.14 -3.45 0.45
C LEU A 39 -20.70 -4.78 -0.04
N LEU A 40 -20.39 -5.17 -1.26
CA LEU A 40 -20.85 -6.41 -1.89
C LEU A 40 -19.83 -7.54 -1.66
N ALA A 41 -20.23 -8.58 -0.94
CA ALA A 41 -19.43 -9.80 -0.77
C ALA A 41 -20.31 -11.02 -0.48
N GLU A 42 -19.76 -12.22 -0.68
CA GLU A 42 -20.47 -13.47 -0.34
C GLU A 42 -20.64 -13.63 1.17
N LYS A 43 -19.62 -13.22 1.95
CA LYS A 43 -19.60 -13.31 3.42
C LYS A 43 -18.91 -12.11 4.02
N GLN A 44 -19.36 -11.71 5.20
CA GLN A 44 -18.64 -10.78 6.07
C GLN A 44 -17.54 -11.48 6.87
N SER A 45 -16.63 -10.71 7.44
CA SER A 45 -15.69 -11.13 8.47
C SER A 45 -15.67 -10.11 9.61
N GLN A 46 -14.91 -10.38 10.68
CA GLN A 46 -14.75 -9.43 11.80
C GLN A 46 -13.96 -8.17 11.38
N ARG A 47 -13.24 -8.25 10.25
CA ARG A 47 -12.47 -7.10 9.73
C ARG A 47 -13.41 -6.04 9.17
N GLY A 48 -13.14 -4.79 9.51
CA GLY A 48 -13.95 -3.65 9.07
C GLY A 48 -15.33 -3.55 9.71
N LYS A 49 -15.55 -4.19 10.86
CA LYS A 49 -16.78 -4.02 11.63
C LYS A 49 -17.00 -2.58 12.08
N ASP A 50 -15.95 -1.91 12.47
CA ASP A 50 -15.90 -0.49 12.80
C ASP A 50 -16.42 0.37 11.64
N ILE A 51 -15.97 0.09 10.42
CA ILE A 51 -16.42 0.79 9.21
C ILE A 51 -17.88 0.46 8.88
N LEU A 52 -18.30 -0.81 9.06
CA LEU A 52 -19.71 -1.20 8.89
C LEU A 52 -20.65 -0.59 9.93
N SER A 53 -20.14 -0.07 11.05
CA SER A 53 -20.95 0.64 12.05
C SER A 53 -21.23 2.09 11.66
N LEU A 54 -20.58 2.62 10.62
CA LEU A 54 -20.86 3.95 10.10
C LEU A 54 -22.25 4.00 9.45
N PRO A 55 -23.04 5.07 9.67
CA PRO A 55 -24.46 5.13 9.33
C PRO A 55 -24.75 5.04 7.82
N ASN A 56 -23.78 5.42 7.00
CA ASN A 56 -23.89 5.45 5.54
C ASN A 56 -23.18 4.28 4.87
N VAL A 57 -22.70 3.28 5.63
CA VAL A 57 -22.07 2.05 5.10
C VAL A 57 -22.98 0.86 5.34
N SER A 58 -23.27 0.12 4.29
CA SER A 58 -24.13 -1.07 4.37
C SER A 58 -23.45 -2.28 3.71
N TYR A 59 -23.90 -3.46 4.08
CA TYR A 59 -23.46 -4.72 3.47
C TYR A 59 -24.62 -5.36 2.70
N ALA A 60 -24.34 -5.84 1.49
CA ALA A 60 -25.27 -6.67 0.75
C ALA A 60 -24.59 -8.00 0.35
N SER A 61 -25.24 -9.10 0.71
CA SER A 61 -24.76 -10.44 0.33
C SER A 61 -25.01 -10.67 -1.16
N VAL A 62 -23.96 -11.08 -1.87
CA VAL A 62 -24.09 -11.55 -3.24
C VAL A 62 -24.36 -13.05 -3.28
N SER A 63 -24.97 -13.51 -4.35
CA SER A 63 -25.27 -14.94 -4.55
C SER A 63 -24.02 -15.80 -4.40
N LYS A 64 -24.17 -16.96 -3.77
CA LYS A 64 -23.06 -17.92 -3.58
C LYS A 64 -22.70 -18.61 -4.90
N GLY A 65 -21.43 -18.99 -5.02
CA GLY A 65 -20.93 -19.82 -6.11
C GLY A 65 -19.61 -19.33 -6.70
N MET A 66 -18.88 -20.25 -7.30
CA MET A 66 -17.51 -19.99 -7.80
C MET A 66 -17.44 -18.82 -8.80
N LEU A 67 -18.47 -18.61 -9.61
CA LEU A 67 -18.56 -17.54 -10.61
C LEU A 67 -19.51 -16.40 -10.22
N ALA A 68 -20.10 -16.44 -9.01
CA ALA A 68 -21.10 -15.45 -8.61
C ALA A 68 -20.53 -14.01 -8.60
N ARG A 69 -19.28 -13.82 -8.16
CA ARG A 69 -18.59 -12.54 -8.20
C ARG A 69 -18.49 -11.97 -9.62
N GLN A 70 -18.18 -12.81 -10.62
CA GLN A 70 -18.07 -12.37 -12.01
C GLN A 70 -19.42 -12.23 -12.73
N LEU A 71 -20.42 -13.06 -12.40
CA LEU A 71 -21.65 -13.15 -13.18
C LEU A 71 -22.88 -12.53 -12.51
N LYS A 72 -22.86 -12.30 -11.19
CA LYS A 72 -24.03 -11.82 -10.45
C LYS A 72 -23.81 -10.49 -9.74
N MET A 73 -22.60 -10.22 -9.21
CA MET A 73 -22.33 -9.04 -8.39
C MET A 73 -22.65 -7.72 -9.11
N GLY A 74 -22.41 -7.61 -10.42
CA GLY A 74 -22.77 -6.43 -11.20
C GLY A 74 -24.28 -6.23 -11.29
N VAL A 75 -25.03 -7.33 -11.51
CA VAL A 75 -26.50 -7.33 -11.51
C VAL A 75 -27.04 -6.97 -10.12
N ASP A 76 -26.43 -7.51 -9.05
CA ASP A 76 -26.84 -7.21 -7.68
C ASP A 76 -26.65 -5.72 -7.36
N ALA A 77 -25.52 -5.12 -7.75
CA ALA A 77 -25.26 -3.68 -7.61
C ALA A 77 -26.31 -2.82 -8.34
N GLN A 78 -26.66 -3.20 -9.57
CA GLN A 78 -27.69 -2.50 -10.36
C GLN A 78 -29.09 -2.64 -9.74
N ASN A 79 -29.40 -3.79 -9.16
CA ASN A 79 -30.70 -4.03 -8.48
C ASN A 79 -30.81 -3.23 -7.17
N LEU A 80 -29.69 -2.95 -6.52
CA LEU A 80 -29.61 -2.08 -5.33
C LEU A 80 -29.70 -0.59 -5.70
N GLY A 81 -29.75 -0.24 -6.98
CA GLY A 81 -29.82 1.14 -7.45
C GLY A 81 -28.52 1.90 -7.24
N ALA A 82 -27.36 1.23 -7.33
CA ALA A 82 -26.08 1.93 -7.26
C ALA A 82 -25.84 2.76 -8.51
N ASP A 83 -25.35 4.01 -8.30
CA ASP A 83 -24.96 4.93 -9.37
C ASP A 83 -23.60 4.53 -9.94
N ILE A 84 -22.69 4.09 -9.06
CA ILE A 84 -21.33 3.70 -9.38
C ILE A 84 -21.04 2.31 -8.80
N PHE A 85 -20.33 1.48 -9.57
CA PHE A 85 -19.68 0.27 -9.10
C PHE A 85 -18.17 0.45 -9.15
N HIS A 86 -17.50 0.29 -8.01
CA HIS A 86 -16.05 0.42 -7.92
C HIS A 86 -15.38 -0.92 -7.56
N GLY A 87 -14.65 -1.50 -8.52
CA GLY A 87 -13.79 -2.67 -8.32
C GLY A 87 -12.45 -2.26 -7.71
N LEU A 88 -12.21 -2.62 -6.46
CA LEU A 88 -11.07 -2.13 -5.67
C LEU A 88 -9.73 -2.85 -5.93
N SER A 89 -9.67 -3.86 -6.80
CA SER A 89 -8.47 -4.71 -6.95
C SER A 89 -8.29 -5.31 -8.35
N GLY A 90 -8.40 -4.51 -9.40
CA GLY A 90 -8.11 -4.90 -10.77
C GLY A 90 -9.17 -5.79 -11.42
N GLU A 91 -10.33 -5.99 -10.81
CA GLU A 91 -11.40 -6.85 -11.34
C GLU A 91 -12.75 -6.13 -11.33
N LEU A 92 -13.56 -6.40 -12.36
CA LEU A 92 -14.97 -6.00 -12.46
C LEU A 92 -15.84 -7.24 -12.78
N PRO A 93 -17.12 -7.24 -12.37
CA PRO A 93 -18.09 -8.23 -12.86
C PRO A 93 -18.21 -8.20 -14.37
N LEU A 94 -18.37 -9.38 -14.98
CA LEU A 94 -18.49 -9.53 -16.44
C LEU A 94 -19.93 -9.33 -16.92
N LYS A 95 -20.93 -9.54 -16.05
CA LYS A 95 -22.35 -9.50 -16.41
C LYS A 95 -23.07 -8.36 -15.70
N TRP A 96 -23.89 -7.64 -16.47
CA TRP A 96 -24.73 -6.52 -16.08
C TRP A 96 -26.13 -6.70 -16.67
N ASN A 97 -27.18 -6.16 -16.05
CA ASN A 97 -28.58 -6.36 -16.48
C ASN A 97 -29.12 -5.23 -17.38
N GLY A 98 -28.25 -4.35 -17.86
CA GLY A 98 -28.62 -3.25 -18.75
C GLY A 98 -29.15 -1.98 -18.08
N LYS A 99 -29.36 -1.96 -16.74
CA LYS A 99 -29.64 -0.70 -16.04
C LYS A 99 -28.40 0.17 -16.02
N PRO A 100 -28.54 1.52 -16.09
CA PRO A 100 -27.42 2.44 -16.03
C PRO A 100 -26.62 2.25 -14.73
N ILE A 101 -25.31 2.15 -14.85
CA ILE A 101 -24.36 2.16 -13.73
C ILE A 101 -22.98 2.52 -14.27
N LYS A 102 -22.29 3.45 -13.64
CA LYS A 102 -20.91 3.78 -13.99
C LYS A 102 -19.94 2.79 -13.33
N LYS A 103 -18.86 2.48 -14.01
CA LYS A 103 -17.89 1.44 -13.59
C LYS A 103 -16.52 2.04 -13.42
N ILE A 104 -15.95 1.85 -12.24
CA ILE A 104 -14.57 2.24 -11.91
C ILE A 104 -13.80 1.00 -11.50
N VAL A 105 -12.54 0.91 -11.88
CA VAL A 105 -11.63 -0.12 -11.37
C VAL A 105 -10.32 0.52 -10.90
N THR A 106 -9.89 0.17 -9.67
CA THR A 106 -8.55 0.51 -9.20
C THR A 106 -7.58 -0.60 -9.55
N ILE A 107 -6.45 -0.23 -10.16
CA ILE A 107 -5.31 -1.10 -10.44
C ILE A 107 -4.14 -0.66 -9.57
N HIS A 108 -3.62 -1.59 -8.77
CA HIS A 108 -2.55 -1.32 -7.82
C HIS A 108 -1.17 -1.44 -8.43
N ASP A 109 -0.95 -2.45 -9.24
CA ASP A 109 0.30 -2.69 -9.95
C ASP A 109 0.08 -3.68 -11.10
N LEU A 110 1.09 -3.81 -11.94
CA LEU A 110 1.21 -4.85 -12.95
C LEU A 110 2.53 -5.61 -12.79
N ILE A 111 2.93 -5.89 -11.53
CA ILE A 111 4.15 -6.60 -11.18
C ILE A 111 4.23 -7.95 -11.92
N PHE A 112 3.13 -8.67 -12.03
CA PHE A 112 3.06 -9.96 -12.72
C PHE A 112 3.38 -9.88 -14.23
N VAL A 113 3.36 -8.68 -14.81
CA VAL A 113 3.80 -8.43 -16.20
C VAL A 113 5.27 -8.04 -16.22
N ARG A 114 5.71 -7.12 -15.34
CA ARG A 114 7.09 -6.62 -15.28
C ARG A 114 8.09 -7.66 -14.79
N TYR A 115 7.68 -8.46 -13.81
CA TYR A 115 8.53 -9.50 -13.17
C TYR A 115 7.84 -10.86 -13.32
N PRO A 116 7.82 -11.39 -14.56
CA PRO A 116 7.14 -12.64 -14.87
C PRO A 116 7.66 -13.85 -14.10
N GLU A 117 8.92 -13.81 -13.67
CA GLU A 117 9.57 -14.86 -12.88
C GLU A 117 8.99 -15.03 -11.47
N LEU A 118 8.30 -14.03 -10.95
CA LEU A 118 7.65 -14.08 -9.62
C LEU A 118 6.30 -14.81 -9.64
N TYR A 119 5.78 -15.17 -10.82
CA TYR A 119 4.45 -15.74 -10.99
C TYR A 119 4.46 -16.93 -11.94
N SER A 120 3.53 -17.90 -11.75
CA SER A 120 3.36 -18.97 -12.72
C SER A 120 2.84 -18.44 -14.06
N PHE A 121 3.18 -19.12 -15.16
CA PHE A 121 2.73 -18.72 -16.50
C PHE A 121 1.20 -18.64 -16.61
N PHE A 122 0.48 -19.60 -16.04
CA PHE A 122 -0.99 -19.63 -16.09
C PHE A 122 -1.61 -18.51 -15.26
N ASP A 123 -1.10 -18.28 -14.04
CA ASP A 123 -1.61 -17.19 -13.19
C ASP A 123 -1.43 -15.83 -13.87
N ARG A 124 -0.26 -15.59 -14.49
CA ARG A 124 0.00 -14.36 -15.25
C ARG A 124 -1.01 -14.12 -16.36
N LYS A 125 -1.30 -15.16 -17.17
CA LYS A 125 -2.27 -15.07 -18.28
C LYS A 125 -3.66 -14.76 -17.78
N ILE A 126 -4.10 -15.42 -16.69
CA ILE A 126 -5.40 -15.20 -16.06
C ILE A 126 -5.48 -13.78 -15.48
N HIS A 127 -4.46 -13.34 -14.73
CA HIS A 127 -4.43 -12.00 -14.17
C HIS A 127 -4.43 -10.94 -15.27
N PHE A 128 -3.59 -11.09 -16.29
CA PHE A 128 -3.55 -10.18 -17.42
C PHE A 128 -4.90 -10.03 -18.11
N TRP A 129 -5.55 -11.16 -18.42
CA TRP A 129 -6.86 -11.14 -19.05
C TRP A 129 -7.90 -10.43 -18.18
N LYS A 130 -7.94 -10.73 -16.87
CA LYS A 130 -8.90 -10.13 -15.94
C LYS A 130 -8.70 -8.61 -15.81
N PHE A 131 -7.46 -8.17 -15.62
CA PHE A 131 -7.12 -6.76 -15.46
C PHE A 131 -7.41 -5.98 -16.74
N LYS A 132 -7.00 -6.52 -17.88
CA LYS A 132 -7.28 -5.92 -19.19
C LYS A 132 -8.78 -5.80 -19.42
N LYS A 133 -9.53 -6.89 -19.19
CA LYS A 133 -10.99 -6.90 -19.39
C LYS A 133 -11.70 -5.92 -18.45
N ALA A 134 -11.29 -5.84 -17.19
CA ALA A 134 -11.85 -4.89 -16.23
C ALA A 134 -11.56 -3.44 -16.65
N ALA A 135 -10.33 -3.14 -17.06
CA ALA A 135 -9.94 -1.81 -17.52
C ALA A 135 -10.64 -1.39 -18.82
N GLU A 136 -10.86 -2.32 -19.76
CA GLU A 136 -11.65 -2.08 -20.98
C GLU A 136 -13.12 -1.77 -20.67
N MET A 137 -13.70 -2.48 -19.71
CA MET A 137 -15.13 -2.35 -19.34
C MET A 137 -15.42 -1.17 -18.43
N ALA A 138 -14.43 -0.68 -17.69
CA ALA A 138 -14.59 0.47 -16.80
C ALA A 138 -14.84 1.75 -17.60
N ASP A 139 -15.61 2.67 -17.06
CA ASP A 139 -15.73 4.05 -17.58
C ASP A 139 -14.48 4.85 -17.26
N LEU A 140 -13.93 4.69 -16.03
CA LEU A 140 -12.64 5.22 -15.62
C LEU A 140 -11.81 4.15 -14.89
N VAL A 141 -10.48 4.26 -15.01
CA VAL A 141 -9.50 3.42 -14.32
C VAL A 141 -8.73 4.29 -13.34
N ILE A 142 -8.69 3.90 -12.07
CA ILE A 142 -7.84 4.52 -11.07
C ILE A 142 -6.51 3.77 -11.03
N ALA A 143 -5.41 4.48 -11.26
CA ALA A 143 -4.05 4.03 -11.00
C ALA A 143 -3.59 4.61 -9.66
N ILE A 144 -2.92 3.81 -8.82
CA ILE A 144 -2.48 4.28 -7.49
C ILE A 144 -1.15 5.05 -7.51
N SER A 145 -0.53 5.17 -8.68
CA SER A 145 0.70 5.93 -8.91
C SER A 145 0.85 6.26 -10.40
N GLU A 146 1.69 7.23 -10.71
CA GLU A 146 2.06 7.54 -12.10
C GLU A 146 2.78 6.35 -12.75
N GLN A 147 3.57 5.59 -11.98
CA GLN A 147 4.17 4.35 -12.48
C GLN A 147 3.09 3.34 -12.89
N THR A 148 2.08 3.11 -12.04
CA THR A 148 0.98 2.20 -12.39
C THR A 148 0.19 2.71 -13.60
N LYS A 149 -0.02 4.02 -13.74
CA LYS A 149 -0.63 4.63 -14.95
C LYS A 149 0.19 4.31 -16.20
N ARG A 150 1.50 4.50 -16.16
CA ARG A 150 2.40 4.15 -17.29
C ARG A 150 2.28 2.67 -17.64
N ASP A 151 2.26 1.79 -16.65
CA ASP A 151 2.14 0.34 -16.85
C ASP A 151 0.78 -0.05 -17.48
N ILE A 152 -0.31 0.59 -17.07
CA ILE A 152 -1.64 0.38 -17.66
C ILE A 152 -1.65 0.76 -19.13
N ILE A 153 -1.09 1.91 -19.48
CA ILE A 153 -0.97 2.38 -20.88
C ILE A 153 -0.09 1.41 -21.67
N GLU A 154 1.10 1.10 -21.13
CA GLU A 154 2.10 0.27 -21.84
C GLU A 154 1.63 -1.17 -22.04
N PHE A 155 1.11 -1.82 -21.00
CA PHE A 155 0.84 -3.27 -21.04
C PHE A 155 -0.61 -3.60 -21.37
N LEU A 156 -1.57 -2.85 -20.83
CA LEU A 156 -2.99 -3.12 -21.05
C LEU A 156 -3.54 -2.38 -22.27
N LYS A 157 -2.79 -1.39 -22.81
CA LYS A 157 -3.18 -0.56 -23.96
C LYS A 157 -4.49 0.21 -23.71
N ILE A 158 -4.68 0.70 -22.49
CA ILE A 158 -5.81 1.55 -22.14
C ILE A 158 -5.45 3.02 -22.46
N PRO A 159 -6.34 3.78 -23.11
CA PRO A 159 -6.10 5.17 -23.42
C PRO A 159 -5.88 6.03 -22.16
N GLU A 160 -4.95 6.99 -22.25
CA GLU A 160 -4.55 7.82 -21.10
C GLU A 160 -5.71 8.63 -20.53
N GLU A 161 -6.58 9.14 -21.39
CA GLU A 161 -7.75 9.92 -21.01
C GLU A 161 -8.76 9.15 -20.12
N LYS A 162 -8.67 7.83 -20.11
CA LYS A 162 -9.51 6.96 -19.27
C LYS A 162 -8.90 6.69 -17.89
N ILE A 163 -7.66 7.13 -17.65
CA ILE A 163 -6.91 6.81 -16.43
C ILE A 163 -6.79 8.06 -15.54
N ARG A 164 -7.10 7.90 -14.26
CA ARG A 164 -6.88 8.92 -13.23
C ARG A 164 -5.91 8.37 -12.18
N VAL A 165 -4.95 9.19 -11.75
CA VAL A 165 -4.08 8.83 -10.65
C VAL A 165 -4.71 9.33 -9.36
N VAL A 166 -4.93 8.39 -8.43
CA VAL A 166 -5.35 8.68 -7.06
C VAL A 166 -4.43 7.92 -6.13
N TYR A 167 -3.62 8.66 -5.40
CA TYR A 167 -2.65 8.09 -4.46
C TYR A 167 -3.35 7.39 -3.28
N GLN A 168 -2.57 6.57 -2.56
CA GLN A 168 -3.02 5.93 -1.34
C GLN A 168 -2.53 6.69 -0.11
N GLY A 169 -3.27 6.58 1.00
CA GLY A 169 -2.81 6.97 2.32
C GLY A 169 -2.15 5.82 3.08
N CYS A 170 -1.92 6.07 4.35
CA CYS A 170 -1.53 5.06 5.31
C CYS A 170 -2.47 5.08 6.52
N HIS A 171 -2.35 4.06 7.35
CA HIS A 171 -3.18 3.90 8.54
C HIS A 171 -3.07 5.11 9.49
N GLN A 172 -4.17 5.46 10.16
CA GLN A 172 -4.27 6.64 11.03
C GLN A 172 -3.20 6.69 12.12
N ALA A 173 -2.81 5.54 12.67
CA ALA A 173 -1.78 5.44 13.71
C ALA A 173 -0.46 6.15 13.36
N PHE A 174 -0.07 6.20 12.08
CA PHE A 174 1.15 6.89 11.64
C PHE A 174 1.02 8.42 11.65
N LYS A 175 -0.22 8.94 11.64
CA LYS A 175 -0.56 10.36 11.64
C LYS A 175 -0.79 10.91 13.05
N GLU A 176 -0.92 10.03 14.05
CA GLU A 176 -1.13 10.37 15.45
C GLU A 176 0.18 10.76 16.15
N LYS A 177 0.05 11.58 17.20
CA LYS A 177 1.17 11.91 18.09
C LYS A 177 1.30 10.84 19.17
N TYR A 178 2.52 10.52 19.54
CA TYR A 178 2.84 9.58 20.61
C TYR A 178 3.48 10.33 21.77
N THR A 179 3.16 9.96 23.03
CA THR A 179 3.84 10.48 24.21
C THR A 179 5.17 9.75 24.41
N ASP A 180 6.09 10.36 25.17
CA ASP A 180 7.38 9.74 25.49
C ASP A 180 7.19 8.42 26.25
N GLU A 181 6.14 8.33 27.11
CA GLU A 181 5.79 7.12 27.85
C GLU A 181 5.38 5.98 26.89
N GLN A 182 4.51 6.27 25.92
CA GLN A 182 4.09 5.28 24.90
C GLN A 182 5.29 4.78 24.09
N LEU A 183 6.16 5.67 23.65
CA LEU A 183 7.37 5.31 22.92
C LEU A 183 8.33 4.48 23.79
N LYS A 184 8.48 4.80 25.07
CA LYS A 184 9.29 4.06 26.02
C LYS A 184 8.74 2.64 26.25
N GLU A 185 7.43 2.51 26.42
CA GLU A 185 6.77 1.19 26.55
C GLU A 185 7.00 0.31 25.30
N ILE A 186 6.83 0.87 24.10
CA ILE A 186 7.08 0.19 22.84
C ILE A 186 8.55 -0.26 22.76
N LYS A 187 9.49 0.65 23.08
CA LYS A 187 10.92 0.36 23.09
C LYS A 187 11.26 -0.81 24.02
N GLN A 188 10.73 -0.78 25.23
CA GLN A 188 10.95 -1.85 26.22
C GLN A 188 10.31 -3.17 25.79
N LYS A 189 9.08 -3.10 25.31
CA LYS A 189 8.33 -4.32 24.88
C LYS A 189 9.08 -5.09 23.80
N PHE A 190 9.65 -4.41 22.84
CA PHE A 190 10.33 -5.04 21.70
C PHE A 190 11.86 -5.12 21.86
N GLY A 191 12.42 -4.62 22.96
CA GLY A 191 13.88 -4.60 23.18
C GLY A 191 14.64 -3.82 22.11
N LEU A 192 14.07 -2.69 21.67
CA LEU A 192 14.65 -1.89 20.58
C LEU A 192 15.98 -1.24 21.02
N PRO A 193 17.00 -1.21 20.16
CA PRO A 193 18.22 -0.44 20.40
C PRO A 193 17.94 1.07 20.56
N ASP A 194 18.89 1.80 21.15
CA ASP A 194 18.76 3.26 21.30
C ASP A 194 18.72 4.00 19.97
N ARG A 195 19.54 3.57 19.04
CA ARG A 195 19.55 4.02 17.63
C ARG A 195 19.52 2.80 16.72
N PHE A 196 18.73 2.82 15.68
CA PHE A 196 18.63 1.70 14.74
C PHE A 196 18.14 2.13 13.36
N LEU A 197 18.52 1.34 12.37
CA LEU A 197 17.97 1.37 11.04
C LEU A 197 16.73 0.48 11.00
N LEU A 198 15.62 0.98 10.44
CA LEU A 198 14.36 0.24 10.35
C LEU A 198 14.08 -0.20 8.90
N ASN A 199 13.70 -1.46 8.73
CA ASN A 199 13.13 -1.98 7.48
C ASN A 199 11.78 -2.65 7.77
N VAL A 200 10.74 -2.38 6.96
CA VAL A 200 9.39 -2.89 7.19
C VAL A 200 8.84 -3.54 5.93
N GLY A 201 8.25 -4.73 6.08
CA GLY A 201 7.56 -5.45 5.02
C GLY A 201 7.80 -6.95 5.07
N THR A 202 7.01 -7.70 4.30
CA THR A 202 7.24 -9.14 4.13
C THR A 202 8.66 -9.39 3.62
N ILE A 203 9.39 -10.30 4.26
CA ILE A 203 10.78 -10.60 3.88
C ILE A 203 10.76 -11.49 2.63
N GLU A 204 10.83 -10.85 1.49
CA GLU A 204 10.82 -11.45 0.15
C GLU A 204 11.86 -10.79 -0.75
N GLU A 205 12.25 -11.47 -1.83
CA GLU A 205 13.35 -11.05 -2.70
C GLU A 205 13.16 -9.62 -3.25
N ARG A 206 11.96 -9.29 -3.67
CA ARG A 206 11.59 -7.98 -4.22
C ARG A 206 11.82 -6.82 -3.25
N LYS A 207 11.67 -7.05 -1.93
CA LYS A 207 11.91 -6.04 -0.88
C LYS A 207 13.38 -5.80 -0.58
N ASN A 208 14.26 -6.66 -1.12
CA ASN A 208 15.70 -6.47 -1.18
C ASN A 208 16.42 -6.26 0.18
N LEU A 209 15.91 -6.90 1.23
CA LEU A 209 16.54 -6.85 2.56
C LEU A 209 17.99 -7.38 2.54
N LEU A 210 18.31 -8.33 1.65
CA LEU A 210 19.65 -8.89 1.53
C LEU A 210 20.70 -7.84 1.21
N SER A 211 20.40 -6.88 0.33
CA SER A 211 21.32 -5.77 0.01
C SER A 211 21.56 -4.85 1.20
N VAL A 212 20.54 -4.64 2.05
CA VAL A 212 20.69 -3.88 3.31
C VAL A 212 21.62 -4.62 4.28
N VAL A 213 21.42 -5.93 4.46
CA VAL A 213 22.30 -6.75 5.33
C VAL A 213 23.74 -6.71 4.85
N LYS A 214 23.98 -6.82 3.55
CA LYS A 214 25.32 -6.71 2.95
C LYS A 214 25.92 -5.32 3.13
N ALA A 215 25.12 -4.27 2.95
CA ALA A 215 25.58 -2.89 3.12
C ALA A 215 26.00 -2.59 4.57
N LEU A 216 25.42 -3.28 5.55
CA LEU A 216 25.73 -3.13 6.97
C LEU A 216 26.88 -4.01 7.46
N GLN A 217 27.45 -4.86 6.62
CA GLN A 217 28.61 -5.68 7.00
C GLN A 217 29.79 -4.82 7.45
N GLY A 218 30.38 -5.15 8.61
CA GLY A 218 31.51 -4.43 9.18
C GLY A 218 31.15 -3.08 9.83
N THR A 219 29.85 -2.81 10.05
CA THR A 219 29.37 -1.66 10.82
C THR A 219 28.76 -2.12 12.14
N ASP A 220 28.67 -1.19 13.11
CA ASP A 220 27.99 -1.41 14.40
C ASP A 220 26.53 -0.90 14.37
N ILE A 221 25.99 -0.57 13.21
CA ILE A 221 24.64 -0.02 13.02
C ILE A 221 23.61 -1.15 13.26
N PRO A 222 22.75 -1.06 14.30
CA PRO A 222 21.73 -2.06 14.54
C PRO A 222 20.62 -1.99 13.48
N LEU A 223 20.14 -3.14 13.05
CA LEU A 223 19.03 -3.28 12.10
C LEU A 223 17.79 -3.87 12.80
N VAL A 224 16.66 -3.19 12.73
CA VAL A 224 15.36 -3.72 13.14
C VAL A 224 14.53 -3.99 11.88
N VAL A 225 14.00 -5.19 11.77
CA VAL A 225 13.18 -5.63 10.65
C VAL A 225 11.81 -6.03 11.17
N VAL A 226 10.76 -5.38 10.68
CA VAL A 226 9.38 -5.74 11.04
C VAL A 226 8.68 -6.36 9.82
N GLY A 227 8.32 -7.65 9.92
CA GLY A 227 7.62 -8.29 8.83
C GLY A 227 7.65 -9.80 8.85
N LYS A 228 6.70 -10.38 8.13
CA LYS A 228 6.55 -11.83 8.03
C LYS A 228 7.73 -12.47 7.31
N LYS A 229 8.31 -13.49 7.90
CA LYS A 229 9.35 -14.34 7.31
C LYS A 229 8.75 -15.23 6.23
N THR A 230 9.43 -15.33 5.08
CA THR A 230 9.13 -16.28 4.00
C THR A 230 10.28 -17.27 3.83
N LYS A 231 10.20 -18.17 2.86
CA LYS A 231 11.33 -19.06 2.51
C LYS A 231 12.60 -18.28 2.13
N TYR A 232 12.47 -17.07 1.63
CA TYR A 232 13.59 -16.20 1.29
C TYR A 232 14.41 -15.80 2.52
N PHE A 233 13.81 -15.81 3.72
CA PHE A 233 14.52 -15.51 4.97
C PHE A 233 15.74 -16.38 5.21
N GLN A 234 15.76 -17.63 4.71
CA GLN A 234 16.93 -18.51 4.81
C GLN A 234 18.19 -17.90 4.17
N LYS A 235 18.05 -17.15 3.07
CA LYS A 235 19.18 -16.42 2.45
C LYS A 235 19.70 -15.32 3.36
N ILE A 236 18.79 -14.65 4.09
CA ILE A 236 19.15 -13.59 5.07
C ILE A 236 19.89 -14.20 6.25
N GLU A 237 19.42 -15.34 6.80
CA GLU A 237 20.06 -16.04 7.91
C GLU A 237 21.48 -16.50 7.55
N GLN A 238 21.66 -17.02 6.33
CA GLN A 238 23.00 -17.43 5.85
C GLN A 238 23.96 -16.24 5.78
N GLU A 239 23.51 -15.09 5.31
CA GLU A 239 24.32 -13.87 5.24
C GLU A 239 24.66 -13.33 6.63
N LEU A 240 23.70 -13.38 7.57
CA LEU A 240 23.90 -12.96 8.96
C LEU A 240 24.87 -13.88 9.73
N ALA A 241 24.85 -15.18 9.45
CA ALA A 241 25.72 -16.14 10.12
C ALA A 241 27.22 -15.87 9.87
N GLY A 242 27.53 -15.22 8.73
CA GLY A 242 28.88 -14.83 8.34
C GLY A 242 29.35 -13.47 8.88
N ASN A 243 28.47 -12.71 9.57
CA ASN A 243 28.80 -11.39 10.02
C ASN A 243 28.32 -11.10 11.46
N LYS A 244 28.86 -10.02 12.07
CA LYS A 244 28.54 -9.63 13.46
C LYS A 244 27.38 -8.61 13.54
N LEU A 245 26.56 -8.48 12.49
CA LEU A 245 25.48 -7.51 12.46
C LEU A 245 24.44 -7.79 13.55
N LYS A 246 24.12 -6.78 14.35
CA LYS A 246 23.02 -6.83 15.33
C LYS A 246 21.70 -6.61 14.61
N ALA A 247 20.97 -7.70 14.29
CA ALA A 247 19.68 -7.65 13.62
C ALA A 247 18.57 -8.19 14.53
N LEU A 248 17.50 -7.42 14.70
CA LEU A 248 16.29 -7.78 15.44
C LEU A 248 15.13 -7.95 14.46
N PHE A 249 14.48 -9.11 14.48
CA PHE A 249 13.34 -9.44 13.61
C PHE A 249 12.06 -9.52 14.43
N LEU A 250 11.05 -8.72 14.04
CA LEU A 250 9.77 -8.62 14.73
C LEU A 250 8.63 -9.05 13.81
N GLU A 251 7.70 -9.84 14.35
CA GLU A 251 6.44 -10.23 13.69
C GLU A 251 5.25 -9.93 14.60
N ASN A 252 4.05 -9.90 14.03
CA ASN A 252 2.80 -9.67 14.78
C ASN A 252 2.77 -8.36 15.57
N VAL A 253 3.34 -7.31 15.01
CA VAL A 253 3.31 -5.95 15.55
C VAL A 253 1.99 -5.27 15.13
N SER A 254 1.28 -4.65 16.05
CA SER A 254 0.07 -3.88 15.76
C SER A 254 0.42 -2.58 15.01
N MET A 255 -0.57 -1.94 14.38
CA MET A 255 -0.34 -0.68 13.64
C MET A 255 0.13 0.46 14.55
N GLN A 256 -0.40 0.53 15.78
CA GLN A 256 0.02 1.52 16.77
C GLN A 256 1.48 1.28 17.20
N GLU A 257 1.83 0.04 17.49
CA GLU A 257 3.21 -0.31 17.85
C GLU A 257 4.18 -0.09 16.69
N LEU A 258 3.76 -0.43 15.46
CA LEU A 258 4.56 -0.20 14.27
C LEU A 258 4.83 1.29 14.05
N ALA A 259 3.82 2.14 14.20
CA ALA A 259 3.98 3.58 14.11
C ALA A 259 4.96 4.13 15.17
N GLY A 260 4.88 3.60 16.42
CA GLY A 260 5.87 3.93 17.46
C GLY A 260 7.28 3.44 17.13
N ILE A 261 7.43 2.25 16.51
CA ILE A 261 8.75 1.75 16.06
C ILE A 261 9.33 2.64 14.96
N TYR A 262 8.52 3.11 14.00
CA TYR A 262 8.97 4.08 13.00
C TYR A 262 9.49 5.36 13.67
N ARG A 263 8.74 5.95 14.63
CA ARG A 263 9.13 7.18 15.34
C ARG A 263 10.41 7.02 16.16
N LEU A 264 10.69 5.81 16.64
CA LEU A 264 11.91 5.49 17.39
C LEU A 264 13.11 5.19 16.48
N ALA A 265 12.89 4.95 15.20
CA ALA A 265 13.94 4.64 14.25
C ALA A 265 14.74 5.89 13.88
N GLU A 266 16.06 5.75 13.78
CA GLU A 266 16.93 6.81 13.29
C GLU A 266 16.76 7.07 11.80
N ILE A 267 16.60 5.98 11.02
CA ILE A 267 16.45 6.00 9.56
C ILE A 267 15.56 4.83 9.16
N PHE A 268 14.64 5.08 8.27
CA PHE A 268 13.91 4.03 7.56
C PHE A 268 14.57 3.73 6.22
N ILE A 269 14.84 2.44 5.94
CA ILE A 269 15.43 2.00 4.67
C ILE A 269 14.52 1.01 3.93
N TYR A 270 14.22 1.32 2.66
CA TYR A 270 13.31 0.54 1.83
C TYR A 270 13.81 0.44 0.38
N PRO A 271 14.88 -0.33 0.10
CA PRO A 271 15.49 -0.42 -1.22
C PRO A 271 14.78 -1.47 -2.09
N SER A 272 13.45 -1.46 -2.12
CA SER A 272 12.64 -2.39 -2.91
C SER A 272 12.95 -2.27 -4.41
N LEU A 273 12.95 -3.40 -5.12
CA LEU A 273 13.20 -3.44 -6.55
C LEU A 273 12.03 -2.85 -7.35
N PHE A 274 10.81 -3.09 -6.88
CA PHE A 274 9.59 -2.57 -7.50
C PHE A 274 8.42 -2.55 -6.52
N GLU A 275 7.60 -1.50 -6.58
CA GLU A 275 6.35 -1.33 -5.82
C GLU A 275 5.24 -0.76 -6.70
N GLY A 276 3.98 -0.97 -6.27
CA GLY A 276 2.83 -0.27 -6.84
C GLY A 276 2.71 1.17 -6.37
N PHE A 277 3.07 1.44 -5.08
CA PHE A 277 3.09 2.80 -4.53
C PHE A 277 4.21 3.03 -3.52
N GLY A 278 4.31 2.26 -2.44
CA GLY A 278 5.32 2.47 -1.41
C GLY A 278 4.74 2.98 -0.10
N ILE A 279 3.64 2.36 0.36
CA ILE A 279 3.00 2.70 1.65
C ILE A 279 4.02 2.78 2.81
N PRO A 280 4.99 1.85 2.98
CA PRO A 280 5.98 1.95 4.05
C PRO A 280 6.82 3.23 4.02
N VAL A 281 7.03 3.82 2.84
CA VAL A 281 7.75 5.09 2.69
C VAL A 281 6.91 6.23 3.26
N ILE A 282 5.62 6.31 2.93
CA ILE A 282 4.75 7.37 3.47
C ILE A 282 4.46 7.16 4.97
N GLU A 283 4.43 5.91 5.47
CA GLU A 283 4.35 5.61 6.90
C GLU A 283 5.55 6.19 7.66
N ALA A 284 6.76 6.00 7.14
CA ALA A 284 7.98 6.58 7.71
C ALA A 284 7.93 8.11 7.73
N LEU A 285 7.53 8.75 6.61
CA LEU A 285 7.47 10.21 6.51
C LEU A 285 6.40 10.81 7.45
N PHE A 286 5.22 10.20 7.61
CA PHE A 286 4.22 10.61 8.60
C PHE A 286 4.71 10.41 10.03
N SER A 287 5.58 9.44 10.26
CA SER A 287 6.20 9.16 11.56
C SER A 287 7.44 10.02 11.83
N GLU A 288 7.73 11.01 10.98
CA GLU A 288 8.88 11.91 11.10
C GLU A 288 10.22 11.16 11.06
N THR A 289 10.28 10.06 10.31
CA THR A 289 11.49 9.25 10.14
C THR A 289 12.09 9.50 8.76
N PRO A 290 13.39 9.91 8.67
CA PRO A 290 14.04 10.12 7.38
C PRO A 290 14.15 8.82 6.59
N VAL A 291 14.01 8.92 5.27
CA VAL A 291 13.86 7.78 4.37
C VAL A 291 15.04 7.62 3.41
N ILE A 292 15.55 6.40 3.32
CA ILE A 292 16.39 5.93 2.20
C ILE A 292 15.56 4.90 1.41
N THR A 293 15.35 5.14 0.12
CA THR A 293 14.56 4.23 -0.72
C THR A 293 15.14 4.12 -2.14
N SER A 294 14.60 3.22 -2.97
CA SER A 294 15.09 3.07 -4.34
C SER A 294 14.68 4.22 -5.24
N ASN A 295 15.51 4.50 -6.23
CA ASN A 295 15.23 5.44 -7.32
C ASN A 295 14.35 4.84 -8.43
N THR A 296 13.68 3.70 -8.17
CA THR A 296 12.95 2.91 -9.17
C THR A 296 11.45 2.91 -8.89
N SER A 297 10.66 2.60 -9.93
CA SER A 297 9.20 2.50 -9.90
C SER A 297 8.51 3.76 -9.36
N CYS A 298 7.54 3.60 -8.48
CA CYS A 298 6.78 4.66 -7.82
C CYS A 298 7.43 5.19 -6.53
N LEU A 299 8.56 4.63 -6.09
CA LEU A 299 9.18 5.03 -4.81
C LEU A 299 9.59 6.50 -4.75
N PRO A 300 10.05 7.13 -5.85
CA PRO A 300 10.25 8.59 -5.87
C PRO A 300 8.95 9.39 -5.71
N GLU A 301 7.81 8.87 -6.18
CA GLU A 301 6.51 9.51 -5.99
C GLU A 301 6.06 9.52 -4.52
N ALA A 302 6.35 8.41 -3.80
CA ALA A 302 6.04 8.26 -2.38
C ALA A 302 7.04 8.98 -1.47
N GLY A 303 8.33 9.00 -1.83
CA GLY A 303 9.41 9.54 -1.01
C GLY A 303 9.65 11.05 -1.16
N GLY A 304 9.31 11.64 -2.32
CA GLY A 304 9.53 13.05 -2.60
C GLY A 304 11.00 13.45 -2.67
N GLU A 305 11.26 14.74 -2.76
CA GLU A 305 12.60 15.29 -2.98
C GLU A 305 13.53 15.19 -1.76
N TYR A 306 12.98 15.03 -0.55
CA TYR A 306 13.75 15.00 0.68
C TYR A 306 14.14 13.60 1.16
N SER A 307 13.66 12.53 0.53
CA SER A 307 14.19 11.19 0.73
C SER A 307 15.53 11.01 0.02
N LEU A 308 16.39 10.15 0.54
CA LEU A 308 17.59 9.72 -0.19
C LEU A 308 17.27 8.53 -1.09
N TYR A 309 17.84 8.58 -2.27
CA TYR A 309 17.62 7.54 -3.27
C TYR A 309 18.87 6.73 -3.54
N VAL A 310 18.67 5.41 -3.68
CA VAL A 310 19.74 4.46 -3.98
C VAL A 310 19.40 3.64 -5.22
N SER A 311 20.43 3.18 -5.93
CA SER A 311 20.30 2.07 -6.86
C SER A 311 20.13 0.78 -6.04
N PRO A 312 19.00 0.07 -6.12
CA PRO A 312 18.69 -1.02 -5.18
C PRO A 312 19.62 -2.23 -5.30
N LEU A 313 20.33 -2.38 -6.41
CA LEU A 313 21.29 -3.46 -6.64
C LEU A 313 22.74 -3.07 -6.31
N ASP A 314 23.00 -1.81 -6.01
CA ASP A 314 24.31 -1.29 -5.63
C ASP A 314 24.45 -1.25 -4.10
N VAL A 315 25.14 -2.26 -3.56
CA VAL A 315 25.35 -2.39 -2.10
C VAL A 315 26.21 -1.26 -1.56
N GLU A 316 27.16 -0.75 -2.34
CA GLU A 316 28.03 0.34 -1.90
C GLU A 316 27.30 1.69 -1.89
N ASP A 317 26.42 1.95 -2.85
CA ASP A 317 25.54 3.13 -2.83
C ASP A 317 24.59 3.08 -1.60
N ILE A 318 24.01 1.93 -1.31
CA ILE A 318 23.20 1.72 -0.10
C ILE A 318 24.01 2.00 1.16
N ARG A 319 25.21 1.44 1.27
CA ARG A 319 26.13 1.66 2.40
C ARG A 319 26.49 3.13 2.56
N PHE A 320 26.84 3.79 1.46
CA PHE A 320 27.19 5.20 1.45
C PHE A 320 26.05 6.09 1.98
N LYS A 321 24.83 5.88 1.48
CA LYS A 321 23.66 6.65 1.91
C LYS A 321 23.25 6.38 3.36
N ILE A 322 23.39 5.14 3.83
CA ILE A 322 23.19 4.81 5.25
C ILE A 322 24.18 5.60 6.11
N LYS A 323 25.47 5.55 5.79
CA LYS A 323 26.50 6.27 6.56
C LYS A 323 26.32 7.77 6.49
N GLN A 324 25.96 8.32 5.33
CA GLN A 324 25.69 9.76 5.15
C GLN A 324 24.68 10.26 6.19
N LEU A 325 23.57 9.56 6.40
CA LEU A 325 22.57 9.96 7.39
C LEU A 325 22.95 9.56 8.81
N TRP A 326 23.49 8.33 9.00
CA TRP A 326 23.82 7.83 10.34
C TRP A 326 24.82 8.70 11.08
N ASP A 327 25.79 9.25 10.35
CA ASP A 327 26.84 10.11 10.89
C ASP A 327 26.42 11.60 10.94
N ASN A 328 25.20 11.95 10.43
CA ASN A 328 24.72 13.33 10.38
C ASN A 328 23.29 13.48 10.94
N PRO A 329 23.12 13.57 12.27
CA PRO A 329 21.79 13.73 12.90
C PRO A 329 21.05 15.02 12.50
N GLU A 330 21.77 16.07 12.11
CA GLU A 330 21.15 17.33 11.66
C GLU A 330 20.48 17.15 10.30
N GLU A 331 21.12 16.43 9.38
CA GLU A 331 20.54 16.09 8.10
C GLU A 331 19.32 15.17 8.28
N CYS A 332 19.37 14.21 9.21
CA CYS A 332 18.22 13.38 9.56
C CYS A 332 17.02 14.23 9.99
N ARG A 333 17.19 15.15 10.93
CA ARG A 333 16.12 16.05 11.40
C ARG A 333 15.55 16.91 10.28
N PHE A 334 16.42 17.53 9.49
CA PHE A 334 16.01 18.34 8.34
C PHE A 334 15.17 17.54 7.35
N ARG A 335 15.58 16.31 7.00
CA ARG A 335 14.86 15.45 6.07
C ARG A 335 13.54 14.95 6.64
N ALA A 336 13.50 14.63 7.93
CA ALA A 336 12.29 14.25 8.63
C ALA A 336 11.22 15.36 8.59
N GLU A 337 11.61 16.61 8.93
CA GLU A 337 10.73 17.78 8.87
C GLU A 337 10.19 18.04 7.46
N LYS A 338 11.08 18.07 6.47
CA LYS A 338 10.70 18.29 5.07
C LYS A 338 9.87 17.13 4.50
N GLY A 339 10.19 15.91 4.90
CA GLY A 339 9.44 14.72 4.55
C GLY A 339 8.02 14.75 5.10
N LEU A 340 7.84 15.18 6.36
CA LEU A 340 6.52 15.36 6.97
C LEU A 340 5.68 16.43 6.22
N ALA A 341 6.30 17.51 5.80
CA ALA A 341 5.62 18.54 4.99
C ALA A 341 5.20 17.99 3.62
N PHE A 342 6.09 17.24 2.96
CA PHE A 342 5.79 16.62 1.66
C PHE A 342 4.65 15.61 1.73
N VAL A 343 4.62 14.76 2.76
CA VAL A 343 3.67 13.64 2.86
C VAL A 343 2.23 14.09 3.09
N GLN A 344 1.98 15.37 3.43
CA GLN A 344 0.63 15.94 3.63
C GLN A 344 -0.27 15.79 2.41
N LYS A 345 0.26 15.62 1.21
CA LYS A 345 -0.53 15.33 0.00
C LYS A 345 -1.17 13.93 0.01
N PHE A 346 -0.85 13.06 0.99
CA PHE A 346 -1.43 11.74 1.17
C PHE A 346 -2.31 11.65 2.43
N THR A 347 -2.82 12.78 2.91
CA THR A 347 -3.81 12.81 3.99
C THR A 347 -5.16 12.27 3.51
N ASP A 348 -5.98 11.83 4.47
CA ASP A 348 -7.32 11.31 4.18
C ASP A 348 -8.17 12.32 3.42
N GLU A 349 -8.10 13.61 3.82
CA GLU A 349 -8.82 14.70 3.15
C GLU A 349 -8.40 14.87 1.69
N GLN A 350 -7.10 14.81 1.40
CA GLN A 350 -6.62 14.94 0.02
C GLN A 350 -7.03 13.74 -0.84
N ILE A 351 -6.93 12.53 -0.30
CA ILE A 351 -7.39 11.30 -0.98
C ILE A 351 -8.88 11.35 -1.25
N PHE A 352 -9.67 11.78 -0.27
CA PHE A 352 -11.10 12.00 -0.45
C PHE A 352 -11.40 12.96 -1.61
N ARG A 353 -10.76 14.14 -1.61
CA ARG A 353 -10.92 15.13 -2.67
C ARG A 353 -10.61 14.56 -4.06
N ASP A 354 -9.54 13.79 -4.17
CA ASP A 354 -9.11 13.24 -5.45
C ASP A 354 -10.03 12.09 -5.91
N LEU A 355 -10.52 11.24 -4.99
CA LEU A 355 -11.55 10.23 -5.29
C LEU A 355 -12.86 10.87 -5.74
N MET A 356 -13.33 11.90 -5.03
CA MET A 356 -14.59 12.57 -5.36
C MET A 356 -14.52 13.29 -6.70
N LYS A 357 -13.37 13.83 -7.10
CA LYS A 357 -13.18 14.34 -8.47
C LYS A 357 -13.45 13.25 -9.51
N VAL A 358 -12.92 12.04 -9.30
CA VAL A 358 -13.14 10.91 -10.23
C VAL A 358 -14.60 10.46 -10.25
N TYR A 359 -15.27 10.40 -9.09
CA TYR A 359 -16.69 10.01 -9.03
C TYR A 359 -17.59 11.07 -9.67
N ASN A 360 -17.37 12.35 -9.40
CA ASN A 360 -18.15 13.45 -9.94
C ASN A 360 -17.98 13.61 -11.46
N GLU A 361 -16.80 13.28 -12.01
CA GLU A 361 -16.58 13.25 -13.46
C GLU A 361 -17.52 12.27 -14.19
N LEU A 362 -17.97 11.22 -13.51
CA LEU A 362 -18.90 10.24 -14.06
C LEU A 362 -20.37 10.57 -13.78
N GLY A 363 -20.66 11.39 -12.78
CA GLY A 363 -22.01 11.81 -12.39
C GLY A 363 -22.54 13.00 -13.16
N SER A 364 -21.66 13.69 -13.90
CA SER A 364 -22.01 14.77 -14.84
C SER A 364 -22.27 14.17 -16.23
#